data_88e901612460a029454e1dfaa7708ebd
#
_entry.id   88e901612460a029454e1dfaa7708ebd
#
_cell.length_a   1.000
_cell.length_b   1.000
_cell.length_c   1.000
_cell.angle_alpha   90.00
_cell.angle_beta   90.00
_cell.angle_gamma   90.00
#
_symmetry.space_group_name_H-M   'P 1'
#
loop_
_entity.id
_entity.type
_entity.pdbx_description
1 polymer ?
#
loop_
_entity_poly.entity_id
_entity_poly.type
_entity_poly.pdbx_seq_one_letter_code
_entity_poly.pdbx_strand_id
1 'polypeptide(L)'
;MTKSDGIDRSKLRDNARKQINDTAGLSVESTTETFSDIGGLDAMQEFLRRYFDGPRRPSVVVRIEEIEKALAGVGTESSGTSGDALGALLTAMEDNRWTGILAYGVSGCGKSLVAKAAANQFGAKAIRFDINACKGSLVGESEKQIRAAMEVLEAIGGERVFLIASMNQIASLPPELRRRFAAGTWYFDVPDAEGRKDIWNICCKQFGVTHDGYDAEMLTGADIRDICQRAYELSCTITEAAAYHVPLCKAAPDAIANSRSDATGRYLDANAGGPYRDPSSAEVKYERSIELS
;
A
#
# COMPACT_ATOMS: atom_id res chain seq x y z
N MET A 1 -11.38 -15.08 49.81
CA MET A 1 -10.48 -14.10 49.17
C MET A 1 -9.89 -14.73 47.93
N THR A 2 -10.54 -14.63 46.81
CA THR A 2 -10.04 -15.11 45.50
C THR A 2 -9.21 -14.01 44.87
N LYS A 3 -7.92 -14.24 44.74
CA LYS A 3 -7.01 -13.39 43.92
C LYS A 3 -7.49 -13.51 42.48
N SER A 4 -8.04 -12.43 41.92
CA SER A 4 -8.16 -12.30 40.48
C SER A 4 -6.73 -12.10 39.93
N ASP A 5 -6.21 -13.14 39.29
CA ASP A 5 -4.98 -13.03 38.49
C ASP A 5 -5.28 -12.06 37.35
N GLY A 6 -4.93 -10.79 37.56
CA GLY A 6 -5.01 -9.78 36.53
C GLY A 6 -4.06 -10.13 35.40
N ILE A 7 -4.61 -10.51 34.24
CA ILE A 7 -3.82 -10.75 33.04
C ILE A 7 -3.04 -9.47 32.72
N ASP A 8 -1.72 -9.54 32.82
CA ASP A 8 -0.83 -8.42 32.50
C ASP A 8 -0.83 -8.17 30.98
N ARG A 9 -1.67 -7.21 30.56
CA ARG A 9 -1.85 -6.86 29.15
C ARG A 9 -0.56 -6.37 28.50
N SER A 10 0.40 -5.82 29.27
CA SER A 10 1.69 -5.38 28.72
C SER A 10 2.52 -6.57 28.30
N LYS A 11 2.66 -7.55 29.17
CA LYS A 11 3.38 -8.81 28.89
C LYS A 11 2.79 -9.59 27.72
N LEU A 12 1.44 -9.60 27.59
CA LEU A 12 0.79 -10.21 26.43
C LEU A 12 1.15 -9.49 25.11
N ARG A 13 1.17 -8.16 25.15
CA ARG A 13 1.57 -7.36 23.96
C ARG A 13 3.03 -7.60 23.60
N ASP A 14 3.92 -7.64 24.57
CA ASP A 14 5.34 -7.86 24.36
C ASP A 14 5.62 -9.27 23.82
N ASN A 15 4.93 -10.28 24.35
CA ASN A 15 5.03 -11.64 23.83
C ASN A 15 4.52 -11.76 22.40
N ALA A 16 3.37 -11.16 22.08
CA ALA A 16 2.84 -11.14 20.73
C ALA A 16 3.79 -10.42 19.76
N ARG A 17 4.37 -9.27 20.17
CA ARG A 17 5.37 -8.54 19.37
C ARG A 17 6.62 -9.38 19.13
N LYS A 18 7.12 -10.07 20.16
CA LYS A 18 8.26 -10.97 20.05
C LYS A 18 7.95 -12.11 19.08
N GLN A 19 6.80 -12.78 19.23
CA GLN A 19 6.38 -13.88 18.35
C GLN A 19 6.30 -13.44 16.89
N ILE A 20 5.76 -12.23 16.60
CA ILE A 20 5.72 -11.68 15.24
C ILE A 20 7.14 -11.51 14.70
N ASN A 21 8.03 -10.85 15.47
CA ASN A 21 9.38 -10.52 14.99
C ASN A 21 10.31 -11.75 14.91
N ASP A 22 10.02 -12.81 15.66
CA ASP A 22 10.75 -14.07 15.60
C ASP A 22 10.26 -14.97 14.43
N THR A 23 9.15 -14.60 13.76
CA THR A 23 8.61 -15.33 12.63
C THR A 23 9.17 -14.79 11.33
N ALA A 24 9.70 -15.67 10.48
CA ALA A 24 10.26 -15.26 9.18
C ALA A 24 9.27 -14.45 8.36
N GLY A 25 9.72 -13.35 7.80
CA GLY A 25 8.94 -12.45 6.96
C GLY A 25 7.99 -11.50 7.71
N LEU A 26 7.70 -11.70 8.99
CA LEU A 26 6.85 -10.80 9.76
C LEU A 26 7.64 -9.78 10.56
N SER A 27 7.15 -8.57 10.62
CA SER A 27 7.67 -7.54 11.52
C SER A 27 6.56 -6.57 11.96
N VAL A 28 6.57 -6.19 13.24
CA VAL A 28 5.67 -5.14 13.74
C VAL A 28 6.19 -3.78 13.30
N GLU A 29 5.33 -2.99 12.66
CA GLU A 29 5.64 -1.62 12.28
C GLU A 29 5.14 -0.64 13.34
N SER A 30 6.00 0.29 13.74
CA SER A 30 5.58 1.47 14.50
C SER A 30 5.23 2.56 13.49
N THR A 31 3.94 2.86 13.38
CA THR A 31 3.44 3.87 12.45
C THR A 31 2.97 5.08 13.24
N THR A 32 3.37 6.26 12.81
CA THR A 32 2.90 7.55 13.33
C THR A 32 2.00 8.27 12.33
N GLU A 33 2.07 7.83 11.08
CA GLU A 33 1.33 8.41 9.97
C GLU A 33 -0.18 8.18 10.14
N THR A 34 -0.95 9.19 9.79
CA THR A 34 -2.43 9.19 9.77
C THR A 34 -2.92 9.63 8.40
N PHE A 35 -4.21 9.66 8.19
CA PHE A 35 -4.76 10.18 6.94
C PHE A 35 -4.50 11.67 6.72
N SER A 36 -4.18 12.43 7.77
CA SER A 36 -3.75 13.82 7.64
C SER A 36 -2.35 13.99 7.04
N ASP A 37 -1.59 12.91 6.95
CA ASP A 37 -0.26 12.88 6.34
C ASP A 37 -0.31 12.42 4.87
N ILE A 38 -1.52 12.26 4.32
CA ILE A 38 -1.77 11.85 2.94
C ILE A 38 -2.45 13.00 2.20
N GLY A 39 -1.82 13.54 1.17
CA GLY A 39 -2.46 14.47 0.26
C GLY A 39 -3.14 13.74 -0.90
N GLY A 40 -4.39 14.12 -1.21
CA GLY A 40 -5.23 13.42 -2.19
C GLY A 40 -5.65 12.03 -1.71
N LEU A 41 -5.92 11.12 -2.65
CA LEU A 41 -6.40 9.75 -2.41
C LEU A 41 -7.73 9.72 -1.61
N ASP A 42 -8.59 10.70 -1.81
CA ASP A 42 -9.78 10.94 -1.00
C ASP A 42 -10.77 9.77 -1.01
N ALA A 43 -11.01 9.19 -2.18
CA ALA A 43 -11.91 8.06 -2.31
C ALA A 43 -11.39 6.82 -1.58
N MET A 44 -10.08 6.57 -1.64
CA MET A 44 -9.44 5.49 -0.91
C MET A 44 -9.52 5.72 0.61
N GLN A 45 -9.24 6.94 1.07
CA GLN A 45 -9.33 7.29 2.49
C GLN A 45 -10.77 7.11 3.01
N GLU A 46 -11.76 7.59 2.26
CA GLU A 46 -13.18 7.45 2.61
C GLU A 46 -13.64 5.99 2.62
N PHE A 47 -13.20 5.20 1.62
CA PHE A 47 -13.46 3.76 1.60
C PHE A 47 -12.91 3.07 2.85
N LEU A 48 -11.66 3.36 3.21
CA LEU A 48 -11.04 2.77 4.40
C LEU A 48 -11.71 3.23 5.69
N ARG A 49 -12.14 4.51 5.82
CA ARG A 49 -12.94 4.96 6.97
C ARG A 49 -14.19 4.13 7.13
N ARG A 50 -14.99 3.99 6.07
CA ARG A 50 -16.23 3.18 6.10
C ARG A 50 -15.97 1.72 6.40
N TYR A 51 -14.91 1.17 5.83
CA TYR A 51 -14.55 -0.24 6.04
C TYR A 51 -14.14 -0.52 7.49
N PHE A 52 -13.31 0.35 8.08
CA PHE A 52 -12.83 0.20 9.45
C PHE A 52 -13.87 0.60 10.52
N ASP A 53 -14.85 1.41 10.18
CA ASP A 53 -16.01 1.69 11.03
C ASP A 53 -17.12 0.65 10.89
N GLY A 54 -16.99 -0.25 9.93
CA GLY A 54 -17.96 -1.30 9.65
C GLY A 54 -17.95 -2.45 10.67
N PRO A 55 -18.87 -3.42 10.51
CA PRO A 55 -19.08 -4.51 11.45
C PRO A 55 -17.88 -5.48 11.56
N ARG A 56 -17.02 -5.52 10.56
CA ARG A 56 -15.79 -6.34 10.54
C ARG A 56 -14.54 -5.50 10.76
N ARG A 57 -14.62 -4.52 11.65
CA ARG A 57 -13.48 -3.64 11.96
C ARG A 57 -12.17 -4.42 12.12
N PRO A 58 -11.17 -4.21 11.27
CA PRO A 58 -9.89 -4.88 11.36
C PRO A 58 -9.16 -4.55 12.67
N SER A 59 -8.51 -5.55 13.26
CA SER A 59 -7.62 -5.38 14.41
C SER A 59 -6.14 -5.44 14.02
N VAL A 60 -5.88 -5.97 12.83
CA VAL A 60 -4.55 -6.12 12.24
C VAL A 60 -4.62 -5.68 10.78
N VAL A 61 -3.70 -4.82 10.38
CA VAL A 61 -3.44 -4.47 8.99
C VAL A 61 -2.10 -5.08 8.60
N VAL A 62 -2.13 -5.95 7.61
CA VAL A 62 -0.92 -6.58 7.07
C VAL A 62 -0.56 -5.91 5.76
N ARG A 63 0.62 -5.32 5.71
CA ARG A 63 1.17 -4.70 4.52
C ARG A 63 2.10 -5.68 3.80
N ILE A 64 1.82 -5.90 2.52
CA ILE A 64 2.66 -6.71 1.62
C ILE A 64 3.14 -5.78 0.50
N GLU A 65 4.46 -5.63 0.34
CA GLU A 65 5.02 -4.80 -0.72
C GLU A 65 5.47 -5.64 -1.90
N GLU A 66 5.23 -5.10 -3.11
CA GLU A 66 5.67 -5.70 -4.38
C GLU A 66 5.31 -7.19 -4.48
N ILE A 67 4.04 -7.50 -4.17
CA ILE A 67 3.55 -8.89 -4.12
C ILE A 67 3.83 -9.64 -5.43
N GLU A 68 3.88 -8.94 -6.57
CA GLU A 68 4.22 -9.52 -7.87
C GLU A 68 5.65 -10.06 -7.92
N LYS A 69 6.60 -9.39 -7.24
CA LYS A 69 7.99 -9.86 -7.17
C LYS A 69 8.14 -11.08 -6.27
N ALA A 70 7.38 -11.10 -5.19
CA ALA A 70 7.38 -12.23 -4.25
C ALA A 70 6.84 -13.50 -4.91
N LEU A 71 5.88 -13.35 -5.81
CA LEU A 71 5.21 -14.44 -6.53
C LEU A 71 5.73 -14.62 -7.97
N ALA A 72 6.79 -13.90 -8.36
CA ALA A 72 7.41 -14.06 -9.67
C ALA A 72 7.90 -15.53 -9.85
N GLY A 73 7.54 -16.12 -11.00
CA GLY A 73 7.87 -17.52 -11.31
C GLY A 73 6.71 -18.50 -11.11
N VAL A 74 5.57 -18.07 -10.62
CA VAL A 74 4.34 -18.89 -10.62
C VAL A 74 3.93 -19.12 -12.08
N GLY A 75 3.95 -20.39 -12.52
CA GLY A 75 3.56 -20.77 -13.89
C GLY A 75 4.70 -21.08 -14.86
N THR A 76 5.96 -20.95 -14.45
CA THR A 76 7.10 -21.51 -15.20
C THR A 76 7.51 -22.85 -14.60
N GLU A 77 7.77 -23.85 -15.44
CA GLU A 77 8.02 -25.25 -15.03
C GLU A 77 9.18 -25.47 -14.03
N SER A 78 9.94 -24.43 -13.70
CA SER A 78 11.13 -24.50 -12.85
C SER A 78 10.95 -23.96 -11.44
N SER A 79 9.74 -23.55 -11.00
CA SER A 79 9.55 -22.89 -9.71
C SER A 79 8.42 -23.49 -8.85
N GLY A 80 8.59 -24.75 -8.42
CA GLY A 80 7.70 -25.37 -7.42
C GLY A 80 7.49 -24.51 -6.16
N THR A 81 8.54 -23.81 -5.72
CA THR A 81 8.54 -22.99 -4.49
C THR A 81 7.64 -21.76 -4.54
N SER A 82 7.46 -21.11 -5.68
CA SER A 82 6.60 -19.92 -5.79
C SER A 82 5.12 -20.29 -5.87
N GLY A 83 4.79 -21.45 -6.45
CA GLY A 83 3.43 -22.00 -6.48
C GLY A 83 2.97 -22.41 -5.10
N ASP A 84 3.82 -23.04 -4.32
CA ASP A 84 3.55 -23.47 -2.94
C ASP A 84 3.30 -22.27 -2.02
N ALA A 85 4.10 -21.20 -2.18
CA ALA A 85 3.94 -19.96 -1.44
C ALA A 85 2.59 -19.26 -1.70
N LEU A 86 2.20 -19.19 -2.98
CA LEU A 86 0.89 -18.67 -3.39
C LEU A 86 -0.23 -19.52 -2.81
N GLY A 87 -0.13 -20.85 -2.91
CA GLY A 87 -1.12 -21.78 -2.36
C GLY A 87 -1.33 -21.59 -0.87
N ALA A 88 -0.26 -21.47 -0.10
CA ALA A 88 -0.33 -21.23 1.34
C ALA A 88 -1.05 -19.91 1.68
N LEU A 89 -0.73 -18.81 0.97
CA LEU A 89 -1.40 -17.52 1.17
C LEU A 89 -2.89 -17.59 0.81
N LEU A 90 -3.25 -18.19 -0.32
CA LEU A 90 -4.62 -18.32 -0.77
C LEU A 90 -5.47 -19.15 0.23
N THR A 91 -4.93 -20.27 0.69
CA THR A 91 -5.58 -21.13 1.69
C THR A 91 -5.83 -20.37 2.99
N ALA A 92 -4.82 -19.68 3.52
CA ALA A 92 -4.96 -18.92 4.75
C ALA A 92 -5.99 -17.78 4.62
N MET A 93 -6.03 -17.08 3.50
CA MET A 93 -7.03 -16.03 3.25
C MET A 93 -8.46 -16.61 3.19
N GLU A 94 -8.62 -17.80 2.62
CA GLU A 94 -9.93 -18.46 2.51
C GLU A 94 -10.42 -18.99 3.85
N ASP A 95 -9.60 -19.77 4.52
CA ASP A 95 -9.93 -20.43 5.79
C ASP A 95 -10.29 -19.40 6.87
N ASN A 96 -9.54 -18.31 6.93
CA ASN A 96 -9.72 -17.23 7.91
C ASN A 96 -10.66 -16.12 7.44
N ARG A 97 -11.24 -16.22 6.23
CA ARG A 97 -12.08 -15.18 5.62
C ARG A 97 -11.42 -13.82 5.59
N TRP A 98 -10.10 -13.78 5.44
CA TRP A 98 -9.38 -12.54 5.31
C TRP A 98 -9.68 -11.87 3.97
N THR A 99 -9.67 -10.56 3.99
CA THR A 99 -9.86 -9.74 2.81
C THR A 99 -8.85 -8.60 2.79
N GLY A 100 -8.87 -7.84 1.74
CA GLY A 100 -7.98 -6.69 1.60
C GLY A 100 -8.14 -5.98 0.27
N ILE A 101 -7.24 -5.04 0.04
CA ILE A 101 -7.11 -4.29 -1.20
C ILE A 101 -5.80 -4.61 -1.90
N LEU A 102 -5.84 -4.54 -3.23
CA LEU A 102 -4.65 -4.45 -4.08
C LEU A 102 -4.43 -2.98 -4.44
N ALA A 103 -3.33 -2.41 -3.99
CA ALA A 103 -2.88 -1.07 -4.34
C ALA A 103 -1.96 -1.14 -5.56
N TYR A 104 -2.50 -0.91 -6.74
CA TYR A 104 -1.78 -0.96 -8.01
C TYR A 104 -1.50 0.46 -8.53
N GLY A 105 -0.40 0.69 -9.20
CA GLY A 105 -0.15 1.95 -9.89
C GLY A 105 1.27 2.49 -9.74
N VAL A 106 1.40 3.79 -10.02
CA VAL A 106 2.69 4.48 -10.13
C VAL A 106 3.49 4.42 -8.83
N SER A 107 4.79 4.21 -8.94
CA SER A 107 5.67 4.24 -7.78
C SER A 107 5.72 5.64 -7.18
N GLY A 108 5.81 5.74 -5.85
CA GLY A 108 5.84 7.05 -5.17
C GLY A 108 4.48 7.72 -4.94
N CYS A 109 3.36 7.12 -5.40
CA CYS A 109 2.01 7.69 -5.27
C CYS A 109 1.25 7.23 -4.01
N GLY A 110 1.94 6.91 -2.92
CA GLY A 110 1.32 6.74 -1.60
C GLY A 110 0.80 5.34 -1.26
N LYS A 111 0.97 4.31 -2.11
CA LYS A 111 0.48 2.94 -1.84
C LYS A 111 0.85 2.40 -0.46
N SER A 112 2.12 2.45 -0.10
CA SER A 112 2.62 1.98 1.20
C SER A 112 2.26 2.90 2.36
N LEU A 113 2.12 4.21 2.09
CA LEU A 113 1.74 5.21 3.08
C LEU A 113 0.30 5.00 3.55
N VAL A 114 -0.63 4.71 2.63
CA VAL A 114 -2.03 4.40 2.95
C VAL A 114 -2.13 3.23 3.91
N ALA A 115 -1.33 2.16 3.74
CA ALA A 115 -1.36 1.00 4.62
C ALA A 115 -0.95 1.35 6.06
N LYS A 116 0.10 2.14 6.21
CA LYS A 116 0.59 2.62 7.51
C LYS A 116 -0.42 3.53 8.17
N ALA A 117 -0.91 4.53 7.43
CA ALA A 117 -1.86 5.50 7.93
C ALA A 117 -3.18 4.84 8.36
N ALA A 118 -3.70 3.87 7.59
CA ALA A 118 -4.91 3.14 7.95
C ALA A 118 -4.74 2.38 9.27
N ALA A 119 -3.62 1.67 9.47
CA ALA A 119 -3.39 0.95 10.72
C ALA A 119 -3.38 1.89 11.93
N ASN A 120 -2.64 3.00 11.85
CA ASN A 120 -2.53 3.94 12.95
C ASN A 120 -3.84 4.71 13.19
N GLN A 121 -4.51 5.19 12.13
CA GLN A 121 -5.76 5.95 12.21
C GLN A 121 -6.85 5.22 12.99
N PHE A 122 -6.95 3.90 12.80
CA PHE A 122 -8.01 3.09 13.42
C PHE A 122 -7.53 2.28 14.62
N GLY A 123 -6.28 2.45 15.05
CA GLY A 123 -5.70 1.74 16.20
C GLY A 123 -5.54 0.24 15.97
N ALA A 124 -5.42 -0.19 14.71
CA ALA A 124 -5.09 -1.55 14.35
C ALA A 124 -3.57 -1.78 14.47
N LYS A 125 -3.15 -3.04 14.66
CA LYS A 125 -1.73 -3.37 14.61
C LYS A 125 -1.24 -3.33 13.16
N ALA A 126 -0.16 -2.60 12.90
CA ALA A 126 0.53 -2.62 11.62
C ALA A 126 1.57 -3.74 11.62
N ILE A 127 1.46 -4.65 10.67
CA ILE A 127 2.41 -5.75 10.45
C ILE A 127 2.88 -5.70 9.01
N ARG A 128 4.19 -5.66 8.80
CA ARG A 128 4.78 -5.88 7.49
C ARG A 128 4.99 -7.36 7.28
N PHE A 129 4.57 -7.85 6.11
CA PHE A 129 4.85 -9.21 5.68
C PHE A 129 5.70 -9.18 4.41
N ASP A 130 6.96 -9.59 4.56
CA ASP A 130 7.92 -9.74 3.48
C ASP A 130 7.97 -11.21 3.04
N ILE A 131 7.22 -11.53 1.99
CA ILE A 131 7.15 -12.89 1.45
C ILE A 131 8.53 -13.34 0.94
N ASN A 132 9.38 -12.42 0.46
CA ASN A 132 10.71 -12.77 -0.04
C ASN A 132 11.63 -13.26 1.09
N ALA A 133 11.46 -12.75 2.31
CA ALA A 133 12.19 -13.22 3.48
C ALA A 133 11.81 -14.65 3.88
N CYS A 134 10.70 -15.17 3.38
CA CYS A 134 10.27 -16.56 3.58
C CYS A 134 10.84 -17.52 2.51
N LYS A 135 11.60 -17.03 1.51
CA LYS A 135 12.20 -17.89 0.48
C LYS A 135 13.38 -18.65 1.07
N GLY A 136 13.20 -19.96 1.25
CA GLY A 136 14.27 -20.87 1.66
C GLY A 136 15.07 -21.40 0.49
N SER A 137 16.23 -21.96 0.78
CA SER A 137 17.08 -22.63 -0.23
C SER A 137 16.63 -24.04 -0.55
N LEU A 138 15.79 -24.64 0.27
CA LEU A 138 15.28 -26.00 0.12
C LEU A 138 13.84 -26.01 -0.34
N VAL A 139 13.48 -27.02 -1.13
CA VAL A 139 12.09 -27.24 -1.61
C VAL A 139 11.17 -27.43 -0.39
N GLY A 140 10.04 -26.71 -0.36
CA GLY A 140 9.05 -26.78 0.72
C GLY A 140 9.38 -25.92 1.96
N GLU A 141 10.58 -25.36 2.09
CA GLU A 141 10.93 -24.50 3.21
C GLU A 141 10.16 -23.17 3.16
N SER A 142 10.03 -22.60 1.96
CA SER A 142 9.27 -21.35 1.75
C SER A 142 7.80 -21.51 2.11
N GLU A 143 7.15 -22.61 1.69
CA GLU A 143 5.77 -22.92 2.05
C GLU A 143 5.59 -23.00 3.57
N LYS A 144 6.48 -23.75 4.24
CA LYS A 144 6.46 -23.92 5.69
C LYS A 144 6.57 -22.58 6.43
N GLN A 145 7.48 -21.73 5.99
CA GLN A 145 7.67 -20.40 6.60
C GLN A 145 6.46 -19.49 6.39
N ILE A 146 5.84 -19.51 5.20
CA ILE A 146 4.62 -18.75 4.93
C ILE A 146 3.46 -19.27 5.76
N ARG A 147 3.27 -20.58 5.86
CA ARG A 147 2.24 -21.17 6.73
C ARG A 147 2.42 -20.74 8.19
N ALA A 148 3.64 -20.80 8.72
CA ALA A 148 3.92 -20.35 10.07
C ALA A 148 3.62 -18.84 10.26
N ALA A 149 3.92 -18.01 9.26
CA ALA A 149 3.54 -16.59 9.29
C ALA A 149 2.02 -16.40 9.31
N MET A 150 1.27 -17.18 8.51
CA MET A 150 -0.20 -17.11 8.48
C MET A 150 -0.81 -17.57 9.81
N GLU A 151 -0.31 -18.63 10.42
CA GLU A 151 -0.75 -19.12 11.75
C GLU A 151 -0.53 -18.05 12.83
N VAL A 152 0.57 -17.33 12.80
CA VAL A 152 0.84 -16.22 13.73
C VAL A 152 -0.13 -15.07 13.51
N LEU A 153 -0.42 -14.70 12.26
CA LEU A 153 -1.39 -13.64 11.93
C LEU A 153 -2.81 -14.05 12.36
N GLU A 154 -3.19 -15.31 12.17
CA GLU A 154 -4.45 -15.86 12.64
C GLU A 154 -4.58 -15.80 14.16
N ALA A 155 -3.57 -16.26 14.88
CA ALA A 155 -3.55 -16.23 16.34
C ALA A 155 -3.71 -14.82 16.92
N ILE A 156 -3.22 -13.79 16.21
CA ILE A 156 -3.26 -12.40 16.66
C ILE A 156 -4.53 -11.66 16.23
N GLY A 157 -4.99 -11.89 15.01
CA GLY A 157 -6.07 -11.14 14.38
C GLY A 157 -7.37 -11.91 14.19
N GLY A 158 -7.30 -13.24 14.15
CA GLY A 158 -8.44 -14.08 13.78
C GLY A 158 -9.00 -13.67 12.42
N GLU A 159 -10.32 -13.58 12.31
CA GLU A 159 -11.02 -13.11 11.10
C GLU A 159 -10.85 -11.59 10.83
N ARG A 160 -10.22 -10.83 11.73
CA ARG A 160 -10.09 -9.36 11.66
C ARG A 160 -8.73 -8.92 11.14
N VAL A 161 -8.14 -9.71 10.25
CA VAL A 161 -6.93 -9.33 9.48
C VAL A 161 -7.37 -8.71 8.17
N PHE A 162 -6.81 -7.55 7.84
CA PHE A 162 -7.01 -6.85 6.58
C PHE A 162 -5.67 -6.71 5.85
N LEU A 163 -5.60 -7.15 4.61
CA LEU A 163 -4.38 -7.12 3.83
C LEU A 163 -4.37 -5.91 2.90
N ILE A 164 -3.25 -5.21 2.85
CA ILE A 164 -2.98 -4.18 1.86
C ILE A 164 -1.72 -4.57 1.10
N ALA A 165 -1.91 -5.09 -0.10
CA ALA A 165 -0.81 -5.51 -0.96
C ALA A 165 -0.54 -4.45 -2.03
N SER A 166 0.69 -3.95 -2.10
CA SER A 166 1.12 -3.03 -3.15
C SER A 166 1.77 -3.76 -4.31
N MET A 167 1.59 -3.22 -5.51
CA MET A 167 2.16 -3.73 -6.75
C MET A 167 2.37 -2.64 -7.78
N ASN A 168 3.34 -2.86 -8.67
CA ASN A 168 3.65 -1.96 -9.79
C ASN A 168 3.27 -2.57 -11.14
N GLN A 169 3.12 -3.90 -11.22
CA GLN A 169 2.76 -4.63 -12.44
C GLN A 169 1.67 -5.65 -12.15
N ILE A 170 0.48 -5.42 -12.68
CA ILE A 170 -0.68 -6.27 -12.39
C ILE A 170 -0.75 -7.53 -13.29
N ALA A 171 -0.15 -7.49 -14.47
CA ALA A 171 -0.21 -8.58 -15.43
C ALA A 171 0.40 -9.90 -14.90
N SER A 172 1.37 -9.80 -13.98
CA SER A 172 2.04 -10.94 -13.35
C SER A 172 1.27 -11.57 -12.18
N LEU A 173 0.15 -10.95 -11.73
CA LEU A 173 -0.59 -11.46 -10.59
C LEU A 173 -1.65 -12.48 -11.01
N PRO A 174 -1.63 -13.71 -10.45
CA PRO A 174 -2.62 -14.74 -10.74
C PRO A 174 -4.05 -14.27 -10.47
N PRO A 175 -5.03 -14.60 -11.35
CA PRO A 175 -6.44 -14.21 -11.17
C PRO A 175 -7.05 -14.70 -9.85
N GLU A 176 -6.60 -15.85 -9.38
CA GLU A 176 -7.06 -16.47 -8.13
C GLU A 176 -6.75 -15.55 -6.94
N LEU A 177 -5.53 -15.01 -6.88
CA LEU A 177 -5.12 -14.11 -5.81
C LEU A 177 -5.89 -12.79 -5.88
N ARG A 178 -6.10 -12.23 -7.07
CA ARG A 178 -6.90 -11.00 -7.23
C ARG A 178 -8.31 -11.13 -6.65
N ARG A 179 -8.94 -12.31 -6.78
CA ARG A 179 -10.27 -12.57 -6.23
C ARG A 179 -10.31 -12.58 -4.70
N ARG A 180 -9.20 -12.90 -4.03
CA ARG A 180 -9.13 -12.89 -2.56
C ARG A 180 -9.08 -11.46 -1.98
N PHE A 181 -8.62 -10.49 -2.75
CA PHE A 181 -8.67 -9.08 -2.37
C PHE A 181 -10.04 -8.47 -2.70
N ALA A 182 -11.07 -8.97 -1.99
CA ALA A 182 -12.48 -8.65 -2.28
C ALA A 182 -12.85 -7.18 -1.98
N ALA A 183 -12.03 -6.44 -1.24
CA ALA A 183 -12.20 -4.99 -1.04
C ALA A 183 -11.71 -4.16 -2.25
N GLY A 184 -11.28 -4.83 -3.33
CA GLY A 184 -11.04 -4.24 -4.64
C GLY A 184 -9.57 -4.04 -4.98
N THR A 185 -9.35 -3.80 -6.27
CA THR A 185 -8.08 -3.33 -6.82
C THR A 185 -8.19 -1.84 -7.09
N TRP A 186 -7.33 -1.06 -6.48
CA TRP A 186 -7.33 0.40 -6.53
C TRP A 186 -6.11 0.90 -7.27
N TYR A 187 -6.33 1.77 -8.25
CA TYR A 187 -5.27 2.37 -9.03
C TYR A 187 -4.82 3.70 -8.42
N PHE A 188 -3.53 3.82 -8.17
CA PHE A 188 -2.85 4.98 -7.62
C PHE A 188 -2.10 5.68 -8.76
N ASP A 189 -2.73 6.69 -9.33
CA ASP A 189 -2.11 7.52 -10.36
C ASP A 189 -1.25 8.63 -9.76
N VAL A 190 -0.54 9.34 -10.61
CA VAL A 190 0.16 10.58 -10.29
C VAL A 190 -0.85 11.59 -9.76
N PRO A 191 -0.58 12.29 -8.65
CA PRO A 191 -1.53 13.24 -8.09
C PRO A 191 -1.84 14.37 -9.08
N ASP A 192 -3.11 14.78 -9.12
CA ASP A 192 -3.54 15.97 -9.83
C ASP A 192 -3.04 17.26 -9.13
N ALA A 193 -3.37 18.42 -9.66
CA ALA A 193 -2.88 19.69 -9.12
C ALA A 193 -3.34 19.95 -7.68
N GLU A 194 -4.55 19.54 -7.31
CA GLU A 194 -5.07 19.69 -5.94
C GLU A 194 -4.36 18.72 -4.98
N GLY A 195 -4.24 17.46 -5.36
CA GLY A 195 -3.49 16.46 -4.60
C GLY A 195 -2.03 16.85 -4.41
N ARG A 196 -1.35 17.40 -5.44
CA ARG A 196 0.02 17.91 -5.30
C ARG A 196 0.09 19.06 -4.32
N LYS A 197 -0.84 20.01 -4.37
CA LYS A 197 -0.92 21.13 -3.43
C LYS A 197 -1.00 20.65 -1.99
N ASP A 198 -1.83 19.65 -1.71
CA ASP A 198 -1.93 19.06 -0.38
C ASP A 198 -0.64 18.38 0.04
N ILE A 199 -0.01 17.63 -0.85
CA ILE A 199 1.27 16.96 -0.60
C ILE A 199 2.36 18.01 -0.30
N TRP A 200 2.44 19.11 -1.08
CA TRP A 200 3.35 20.20 -0.81
C TRP A 200 3.14 20.79 0.59
N ASN A 201 1.91 21.08 0.98
CA ASN A 201 1.57 21.61 2.30
C ASN A 201 2.04 20.69 3.43
N ILE A 202 1.80 19.38 3.28
CA ILE A 202 2.22 18.37 4.24
C ILE A 202 3.74 18.30 4.34
N CYS A 203 4.43 18.15 3.21
CA CYS A 203 5.88 17.99 3.17
C CYS A 203 6.62 19.26 3.63
N CYS A 204 6.19 20.45 3.20
CA CYS A 204 6.76 21.70 3.66
C CYS A 204 6.66 21.87 5.18
N LYS A 205 5.51 21.52 5.75
CA LYS A 205 5.31 21.52 7.20
C LYS A 205 6.22 20.51 7.90
N GLN A 206 6.35 19.31 7.35
CA GLN A 206 7.16 18.24 7.91
C GLN A 206 8.65 18.61 7.98
N PHE A 207 9.18 19.22 6.92
CA PHE A 207 10.60 19.60 6.83
C PHE A 207 10.89 21.03 7.30
N GLY A 208 9.87 21.82 7.62
CA GLY A 208 10.04 23.22 8.05
C GLY A 208 10.55 24.14 6.93
N VAL A 209 10.23 23.83 5.68
CA VAL A 209 10.59 24.64 4.50
C VAL A 209 9.39 25.43 4.00
N THR A 210 9.64 26.55 3.32
CA THR A 210 8.58 27.40 2.77
C THR A 210 8.40 27.09 1.29
N HIS A 211 7.15 26.89 0.87
CA HIS A 211 6.81 26.70 -0.55
C HIS A 211 6.97 28.03 -1.30
N ASP A 212 7.78 28.04 -2.36
CA ASP A 212 8.10 29.22 -3.15
C ASP A 212 7.30 29.36 -4.46
N GLY A 213 6.26 28.53 -4.63
CA GLY A 213 5.40 28.50 -5.81
C GLY A 213 5.82 27.49 -6.87
N TYR A 214 6.92 26.76 -6.68
CA TYR A 214 7.32 25.70 -7.61
C TYR A 214 6.29 24.57 -7.60
N ASP A 215 5.77 24.23 -8.77
CA ASP A 215 5.03 23.00 -9.03
C ASP A 215 5.31 22.55 -10.47
N ALA A 216 5.52 21.27 -10.64
CA ALA A 216 5.69 20.68 -11.96
C ALA A 216 4.67 19.54 -12.13
N GLU A 217 4.15 19.44 -13.34
CA GLU A 217 3.29 18.30 -13.69
C GLU A 217 4.03 16.98 -13.54
N MET A 218 3.29 15.93 -13.24
CA MET A 218 3.82 14.57 -13.12
C MET A 218 4.80 14.35 -11.95
N LEU A 219 4.80 15.20 -10.92
CA LEU A 219 5.46 14.91 -9.66
C LEU A 219 4.66 13.91 -8.85
N THR A 220 5.31 12.85 -8.38
CA THR A 220 4.74 11.93 -7.40
C THR A 220 4.86 12.48 -5.97
N GLY A 221 4.15 11.91 -5.02
CA GLY A 221 4.31 12.28 -3.61
C GLY A 221 5.74 12.06 -3.09
N ALA A 222 6.43 11.03 -3.59
CA ALA A 222 7.83 10.78 -3.26
C ALA A 222 8.75 11.87 -3.83
N ASP A 223 8.54 12.30 -5.09
CA ASP A 223 9.31 13.39 -5.69
C ASP A 223 9.19 14.68 -4.87
N ILE A 224 7.96 15.05 -4.49
CA ILE A 224 7.69 16.26 -3.69
C ILE A 224 8.40 16.17 -2.33
N ARG A 225 8.30 15.04 -1.66
CA ARG A 225 8.97 14.82 -0.38
C ARG A 225 10.49 14.94 -0.49
N ASP A 226 11.08 14.32 -1.53
CA ASP A 226 12.53 14.33 -1.74
C ASP A 226 13.04 15.74 -2.05
N ILE A 227 12.26 16.55 -2.79
CA ILE A 227 12.58 17.97 -3.05
C ILE A 227 12.52 18.77 -1.74
N CYS A 228 11.48 18.60 -0.90
CA CYS A 228 11.38 19.29 0.39
C CYS A 228 12.51 18.90 1.34
N GLN A 229 12.85 17.62 1.41
CA GLN A 229 13.97 17.13 2.22
C GLN A 229 15.29 17.76 1.76
N ARG A 230 15.52 17.80 0.46
CA ARG A 230 16.74 18.41 -0.12
C ARG A 230 16.81 19.90 0.13
N ALA A 231 15.69 20.62 0.01
CA ALA A 231 15.63 22.05 0.33
C ALA A 231 16.03 22.31 1.79
N TYR A 232 15.57 21.47 2.72
CA TYR A 232 15.97 21.52 4.12
C TYR A 232 17.47 21.21 4.30
N GLU A 233 17.98 20.13 3.72
CA GLU A 233 19.36 19.68 3.88
C GLU A 233 20.37 20.67 3.29
N LEU A 234 20.03 21.29 2.15
CA LEU A 234 20.88 22.28 1.47
C LEU A 234 20.64 23.71 1.95
N SER A 235 19.65 23.93 2.81
CA SER A 235 19.24 25.29 3.25
C SER A 235 18.97 26.23 2.06
N CYS A 236 18.27 25.72 1.04
CA CYS A 236 17.94 26.44 -0.18
C CYS A 236 16.42 26.46 -0.43
N THR A 237 15.99 27.17 -1.47
CA THR A 237 14.58 27.20 -1.88
C THR A 237 14.13 25.89 -2.51
N ILE A 238 12.82 25.66 -2.58
CA ILE A 238 12.25 24.46 -3.25
C ILE A 238 12.62 24.45 -4.74
N THR A 239 12.56 25.62 -5.41
CA THR A 239 12.94 25.77 -6.81
C THR A 239 14.42 25.38 -7.04
N GLU A 240 15.33 25.82 -6.17
CA GLU A 240 16.75 25.45 -6.26
C GLU A 240 16.95 23.94 -5.99
N ALA A 241 16.27 23.38 -4.99
CA ALA A 241 16.34 21.94 -4.69
C ALA A 241 15.82 21.09 -5.84
N ALA A 242 14.74 21.53 -6.50
CA ALA A 242 14.13 20.83 -7.63
C ALA A 242 15.06 20.77 -8.87
N ALA A 243 15.99 21.71 -9.02
CA ALA A 243 17.00 21.67 -10.10
C ALA A 243 17.91 20.43 -10.03
N TYR A 244 18.02 19.82 -8.85
CA TYR A 244 18.78 18.58 -8.61
C TYR A 244 17.89 17.33 -8.56
N HIS A 245 16.63 17.40 -9.04
CA HIS A 245 15.68 16.31 -9.00
C HIS A 245 15.18 15.93 -10.40
N VAL A 246 15.19 14.64 -10.71
CA VAL A 246 14.58 14.10 -11.92
C VAL A 246 13.31 13.34 -11.51
N PRO A 247 12.12 13.83 -11.88
CA PRO A 247 10.87 13.17 -11.54
C PRO A 247 10.80 11.73 -12.04
N LEU A 248 10.30 10.83 -11.22
CA LEU A 248 10.14 9.40 -11.54
C LEU A 248 9.35 9.20 -12.85
N CYS A 249 8.34 10.02 -13.07
CA CYS A 249 7.49 9.93 -14.25
C CYS A 249 8.21 10.32 -15.55
N LYS A 250 9.22 11.21 -15.47
CA LYS A 250 10.06 11.54 -16.62
C LYS A 250 11.07 10.45 -16.95
N ALA A 251 11.46 9.68 -15.94
CA ALA A 251 12.42 8.58 -16.13
C ALA A 251 11.79 7.34 -16.80
N ALA A 252 10.46 7.16 -16.71
CA ALA A 252 9.77 5.98 -17.23
C ALA A 252 8.37 6.31 -17.79
N PRO A 253 8.23 7.18 -18.81
CA PRO A 253 6.93 7.63 -19.32
C PRO A 253 6.08 6.50 -19.89
N ASP A 254 6.69 5.54 -20.60
CA ASP A 254 6.00 4.40 -21.19
C ASP A 254 5.40 3.47 -20.13
N ALA A 255 6.10 3.29 -19.01
CA ALA A 255 5.60 2.46 -17.91
C ALA A 255 4.33 3.06 -17.29
N ILE A 256 4.24 4.38 -17.21
CA ILE A 256 3.06 5.08 -16.69
C ILE A 256 1.90 4.99 -17.69
N ALA A 257 2.16 5.25 -18.98
CA ALA A 257 1.14 5.14 -20.01
C ALA A 257 0.54 3.72 -20.06
N ASN A 258 1.38 2.69 -20.01
CA ASN A 258 0.94 1.30 -19.96
C ASN A 258 0.13 1.00 -18.69
N SER A 259 0.58 1.48 -17.54
CA SER A 259 -0.12 1.29 -16.26
C SER A 259 -1.51 1.94 -16.26
N ARG A 260 -1.65 3.14 -16.82
CA ARG A 260 -2.93 3.84 -16.99
C ARG A 260 -3.87 3.10 -17.94
N SER A 261 -3.35 2.65 -19.06
CA SER A 261 -4.11 1.84 -20.04
C SER A 261 -4.62 0.55 -19.41
N ASP A 262 -3.79 -0.14 -18.64
CA ASP A 262 -4.18 -1.37 -17.92
C ASP A 262 -5.23 -1.11 -16.85
N ALA A 263 -5.22 0.06 -16.21
CA ALA A 263 -6.14 0.41 -15.14
C ALA A 263 -7.51 0.88 -15.64
N THR A 264 -7.55 1.54 -16.81
CA THR A 264 -8.75 2.21 -17.34
C THR A 264 -9.93 1.25 -17.47
N GLY A 265 -11.03 1.59 -16.79
CA GLY A 265 -12.27 0.82 -16.77
C GLY A 265 -12.22 -0.51 -16.03
N ARG A 266 -11.05 -0.90 -15.48
CA ARG A 266 -10.84 -2.20 -14.85
C ARG A 266 -10.67 -2.13 -13.33
N TYR A 267 -10.11 -1.02 -12.81
CA TYR A 267 -9.79 -0.86 -11.39
C TYR A 267 -10.42 0.41 -10.84
N LEU A 268 -10.50 0.49 -9.51
CA LEU A 268 -11.06 1.64 -8.82
C LEU A 268 -10.05 2.78 -8.78
N ASP A 269 -10.52 4.01 -8.92
CA ASP A 269 -9.70 5.21 -8.79
C ASP A 269 -9.49 5.56 -7.32
N ALA A 270 -8.25 5.66 -6.88
CA ALA A 270 -7.92 5.97 -5.49
C ALA A 270 -8.22 7.43 -5.10
N ASN A 271 -8.25 8.36 -6.07
CA ASN A 271 -8.59 9.76 -5.86
C ASN A 271 -10.11 10.00 -5.97
N ALA A 272 -10.69 9.67 -7.12
CA ALA A 272 -12.07 10.03 -7.45
C ALA A 272 -13.11 8.97 -7.05
N GLY A 273 -12.70 7.72 -6.85
CA GLY A 273 -13.62 6.60 -6.67
C GLY A 273 -14.26 6.15 -7.99
N GLY A 274 -14.93 5.01 -7.93
CA GLY A 274 -15.48 4.41 -9.14
C GLY A 274 -14.40 3.85 -10.08
N PRO A 275 -14.75 3.45 -11.31
CA PRO A 275 -13.80 2.94 -12.28
C PRO A 275 -12.81 4.02 -12.71
N TYR A 276 -11.51 3.70 -12.66
CA TYR A 276 -10.46 4.62 -13.10
C TYR A 276 -10.60 4.95 -14.59
N ARG A 277 -10.38 6.24 -14.92
CA ARG A 277 -10.36 6.77 -16.28
C ARG A 277 -9.06 7.53 -16.49
N ASP A 278 -8.31 7.15 -17.54
CA ASP A 278 -7.07 7.84 -17.88
C ASP A 278 -7.37 9.31 -18.26
N PRO A 279 -6.84 10.29 -17.53
CA PRO A 279 -7.09 11.71 -17.82
C PRO A 279 -6.53 12.17 -19.18
N SER A 280 -5.65 11.40 -19.80
CA SER A 280 -5.13 11.69 -21.15
C SER A 280 -5.98 11.13 -22.28
N SER A 281 -6.98 10.29 -21.97
CA SER A 281 -7.83 9.66 -22.99
C SER A 281 -8.76 10.66 -23.68
N ALA A 282 -9.00 10.46 -24.99
CA ALA A 282 -9.85 11.36 -25.79
C ALA A 282 -11.32 11.43 -25.29
N GLU A 283 -11.81 10.34 -24.66
CA GLU A 283 -13.16 10.26 -24.10
C GLU A 283 -13.39 11.23 -22.94
N VAL A 284 -12.40 11.40 -22.06
CA VAL A 284 -12.49 12.35 -20.93
C VAL A 284 -12.59 13.79 -21.42
N LYS A 285 -11.97 14.12 -22.55
CA LYS A 285 -12.05 15.46 -23.14
C LYS A 285 -13.45 15.77 -23.68
N TYR A 286 -14.17 14.77 -24.12
CA TYR A 286 -15.52 14.95 -24.69
C TYR A 286 -16.59 15.18 -23.61
N GLU A 287 -16.56 14.43 -22.51
CA GLU A 287 -17.52 14.62 -21.40
C GLU A 287 -17.37 15.99 -20.73
N ARG A 288 -16.15 16.49 -20.53
CA ARG A 288 -15.92 17.84 -20.00
C ARG A 288 -16.42 18.97 -20.90
N SER A 289 -16.49 18.72 -22.20
CA SER A 289 -17.03 19.71 -23.17
C SER A 289 -18.54 19.76 -23.16
N ILE A 290 -19.22 18.71 -22.71
CA ILE A 290 -20.68 18.65 -22.61
C ILE A 290 -21.20 19.27 -21.31
N GLU A 291 -20.42 19.16 -20.20
CA GLU A 291 -20.81 19.78 -18.94
C GLU A 291 -20.61 21.31 -18.90
N LEU A 292 -19.91 21.89 -19.88
CA LEU A 292 -19.63 23.32 -19.99
C LEU A 292 -20.47 24.01 -21.08
N SER A 293 -21.40 23.33 -21.75
CA SER A 293 -22.34 23.85 -22.72
C SER A 293 -23.79 23.77 -22.20
#